data_e2bfdac01f80c8edb2d80ba1826a56e1
#
_entry.id   e2bfdac01f80c8edb2d80ba1826a56e1
#
_cell.length_a   1.000
_cell.length_b   1.000
_cell.length_c   1.000
_cell.angle_alpha   90.00
_cell.angle_beta   90.00
_cell.angle_gamma   90.00
#
_symmetry.space_group_name_H-M   'P 1'
#
loop_
_entity.id
_entity.type
_entity.pdbx_description
1 polymer ?
#
loop_
_entity_poly.entity_id
_entity_poly.type
_entity_poly.pdbx_seq_one_letter_code
_entity_poly.pdbx_strand_id
1 'polypeptide(L)'
;PESSGDLEADVQRLKGKIDAGAEFIICQFCFDPAIFAAFLGRCRTAGIKVPIIPGVMPLTEYSTARLLSDTWGVSLPPSIEVELRECEATCNHDRARSQGEDFTVDMCVELLSLEESSHALHFFVYDAEWEVTRILERLRKRGALPQLPDC
;
A
#
# COMPACT_ATOMS: atom_id res chain seq x y z
N PRO A 1 6.26 3.15 -7.70
CA PRO A 1 6.49 4.51 -8.22
C PRO A 1 7.78 5.16 -7.73
N GLU A 2 8.26 4.81 -6.53
CA GLU A 2 9.41 5.47 -5.88
C GLU A 2 10.76 4.90 -6.29
N SER A 3 10.84 3.63 -6.64
CA SER A 3 12.10 2.91 -6.93
C SER A 3 12.76 3.31 -8.25
N SER A 4 12.06 4.03 -9.11
CA SER A 4 12.58 4.48 -10.40
C SER A 4 13.02 5.94 -10.32
N GLY A 5 14.23 6.21 -10.77
CA GLY A 5 14.76 7.58 -10.89
C GLY A 5 14.12 8.40 -12.02
N ASP A 6 13.31 7.76 -12.89
CA ASP A 6 12.64 8.40 -14.04
C ASP A 6 11.18 7.93 -14.12
N LEU A 7 10.33 8.68 -13.44
CA LEU A 7 8.91 8.40 -13.35
C LEU A 7 8.18 8.54 -14.70
N GLU A 8 8.65 9.45 -15.57
CA GLU A 8 8.05 9.63 -16.90
C GLU A 8 8.32 8.39 -17.78
N ALA A 9 9.55 7.90 -17.79
CA ALA A 9 9.89 6.67 -18.48
C ALA A 9 9.11 5.45 -17.94
N ASP A 10 8.82 5.41 -16.63
CA ASP A 10 8.00 4.37 -16.03
C ASP A 10 6.56 4.41 -16.53
N VAL A 11 5.96 5.59 -16.60
CA VAL A 11 4.60 5.77 -17.13
C VAL A 11 4.55 5.36 -18.62
N GLN A 12 5.56 5.70 -19.41
CA GLN A 12 5.62 5.29 -20.81
C GLN A 12 5.79 3.76 -20.97
N ARG A 13 6.65 3.13 -20.15
CA ARG A 13 6.76 1.65 -20.13
C ARG A 13 5.46 0.98 -19.74
N LEU A 14 4.74 1.57 -18.76
CA LEU A 14 3.45 1.08 -18.33
C LEU A 14 2.42 1.18 -19.45
N LYS A 15 2.38 2.31 -20.16
CA LYS A 15 1.52 2.51 -21.33
C LYS A 15 1.77 1.44 -22.40
N GLY A 16 3.04 1.15 -22.70
CA GLY A 16 3.38 0.08 -23.63
C GLY A 16 2.86 -1.31 -23.21
N LYS A 17 2.84 -1.62 -21.92
CA LYS A 17 2.25 -2.87 -21.41
C LYS A 17 0.74 -2.93 -21.62
N ILE A 18 0.05 -1.79 -21.45
CA ILE A 18 -1.39 -1.69 -21.67
C ILE A 18 -1.72 -1.81 -23.16
N ASP A 19 -0.97 -1.13 -24.01
CA ASP A 19 -1.12 -1.23 -25.45
C ASP A 19 -0.87 -2.67 -25.98
N ALA A 20 -0.08 -3.46 -25.24
CA ALA A 20 0.14 -4.89 -25.48
C ALA A 20 -0.95 -5.81 -24.89
N GLY A 21 -2.01 -5.26 -24.24
CA GLY A 21 -3.17 -6.02 -23.79
C GLY A 21 -3.29 -6.20 -22.27
N ALA A 22 -2.54 -5.45 -21.44
CA ALA A 22 -2.77 -5.49 -19.99
C ALA A 22 -4.10 -4.79 -19.66
N GLU A 23 -4.98 -5.47 -18.92
CA GLU A 23 -6.32 -4.99 -18.59
C GLU A 23 -6.39 -4.29 -17.21
N PHE A 24 -5.41 -4.50 -16.36
CA PHE A 24 -5.25 -3.84 -15.06
C PHE A 24 -3.77 -3.83 -14.65
N ILE A 25 -3.45 -3.07 -13.62
CA ILE A 25 -2.10 -2.93 -13.08
C ILE A 25 -2.14 -3.16 -11.57
N ILE A 26 -1.23 -3.97 -11.06
CA ILE A 26 -0.93 -4.07 -9.64
C ILE A 26 0.39 -3.35 -9.41
N CYS A 27 0.36 -2.32 -8.56
CA CYS A 27 1.57 -1.60 -8.16
C CYS A 27 2.33 -2.33 -7.06
N GLN A 28 3.61 -2.02 -6.93
CA GLN A 28 4.37 -2.38 -5.73
C GLN A 28 3.73 -1.69 -4.51
N PHE A 29 3.92 -2.27 -3.32
CA PHE A 29 3.43 -1.64 -2.10
C PHE A 29 4.08 -0.26 -1.91
N CYS A 30 3.34 0.63 -1.31
CA CYS A 30 3.78 1.95 -0.85
C CYS A 30 3.24 2.19 0.56
N PHE A 31 3.90 3.04 1.31
CA PHE A 31 3.50 3.40 2.67
C PHE A 31 2.95 4.83 2.76
N ASP A 32 2.89 5.54 1.64
CA ASP A 32 2.35 6.91 1.57
C ASP A 32 1.31 7.01 0.46
N PRO A 33 0.01 7.15 0.79
CA PRO A 33 -1.06 7.32 -0.19
C PRO A 33 -0.87 8.51 -1.12
N ALA A 34 -0.21 9.59 -0.68
CA ALA A 34 0.03 10.76 -1.52
C ALA A 34 0.98 10.43 -2.69
N ILE A 35 1.96 9.56 -2.48
CA ILE A 35 2.87 9.09 -3.53
C ILE A 35 2.09 8.27 -4.58
N PHE A 36 1.19 7.39 -4.13
CA PHE A 36 0.33 6.64 -5.03
C PHE A 36 -0.62 7.56 -5.80
N ALA A 37 -1.25 8.53 -5.14
CA ALA A 37 -2.14 9.50 -5.76
C ALA A 37 -1.42 10.33 -6.85
N ALA A 38 -0.21 10.80 -6.57
CA ALA A 38 0.61 11.53 -7.54
C ALA A 38 0.96 10.66 -8.76
N PHE A 39 1.32 9.39 -8.56
CA PHE A 39 1.56 8.43 -9.63
C PHE A 39 0.31 8.17 -10.46
N LEU A 40 -0.83 7.94 -9.80
CA LEU A 40 -2.13 7.72 -10.44
C LEU A 40 -2.51 8.89 -11.35
N GLY A 41 -2.40 10.14 -10.86
CA GLY A 41 -2.66 11.35 -11.64
C GLY A 41 -1.80 11.45 -12.90
N ARG A 42 -0.50 11.10 -12.81
CA ARG A 42 0.39 11.05 -13.99
C ARG A 42 -0.04 9.99 -15.00
N CYS A 43 -0.42 8.80 -14.52
CA CYS A 43 -0.94 7.74 -15.37
C CYS A 43 -2.21 8.19 -16.11
N ARG A 44 -3.14 8.87 -15.41
CA ARG A 44 -4.37 9.40 -16.03
C ARG A 44 -4.07 10.50 -17.06
N THR A 45 -3.13 11.40 -16.76
CA THR A 45 -2.66 12.42 -17.70
C THR A 45 -2.04 11.80 -18.97
N ALA A 46 -1.34 10.68 -18.84
CA ALA A 46 -0.78 9.92 -19.96
C ALA A 46 -1.82 9.09 -20.73
N GLY A 47 -3.11 9.16 -20.35
CA GLY A 47 -4.20 8.47 -21.01
C GLY A 47 -4.39 7.01 -20.60
N ILE A 48 -3.77 6.55 -19.51
CA ILE A 48 -3.97 5.23 -18.94
C ILE A 48 -5.32 5.20 -18.23
N LYS A 49 -6.25 4.36 -18.70
CA LYS A 49 -7.63 4.28 -18.18
C LYS A 49 -7.93 2.98 -17.44
N VAL A 50 -7.08 1.97 -17.60
CA VAL A 50 -7.26 0.68 -16.89
C VAL A 50 -7.19 0.84 -15.37
N PRO A 51 -7.80 -0.07 -14.60
CA PRO A 51 -7.67 -0.07 -13.15
C PRO A 51 -6.21 -0.14 -12.72
N ILE A 52 -5.82 0.72 -11.79
CA ILE A 52 -4.49 0.71 -11.14
C ILE A 52 -4.73 0.41 -9.67
N ILE A 53 -4.26 -0.75 -9.23
CA ILE A 53 -4.50 -1.30 -7.89
C ILE A 53 -3.25 -1.02 -7.04
N PRO A 54 -3.36 -0.27 -5.94
CA PRO A 54 -2.24 -0.08 -5.03
C PRO A 54 -1.87 -1.37 -4.31
N GLY A 55 -0.57 -1.61 -4.18
CA GLY A 55 -0.04 -2.64 -3.31
C GLY A 55 0.00 -2.18 -1.87
N VAL A 56 -0.29 -3.07 -0.95
CA VAL A 56 -0.24 -2.87 0.50
C VAL A 56 0.60 -3.97 1.12
N MET A 57 1.50 -3.59 2.02
CA MET A 57 2.24 -4.50 2.87
C MET A 57 1.96 -4.13 4.32
N PRO A 58 1.39 -5.03 5.14
CA PRO A 58 1.21 -4.78 6.56
C PRO A 58 2.54 -4.48 7.26
N LEU A 59 2.55 -3.47 8.11
CA LEU A 59 3.70 -3.14 8.94
C LEU A 59 3.48 -3.69 10.35
N THR A 60 4.40 -4.50 10.85
CA THR A 60 4.28 -5.11 12.18
C THR A 60 5.53 -4.97 13.03
N GLU A 61 6.68 -4.76 12.40
CA GLU A 61 7.98 -4.65 13.06
C GLU A 61 8.88 -3.64 12.32
N TYR A 62 9.71 -2.92 13.07
CA TYR A 62 10.62 -1.92 12.48
C TYR A 62 11.67 -2.55 11.56
N SER A 63 12.30 -3.64 12.01
CA SER A 63 13.32 -4.35 11.22
C SER A 63 12.80 -4.80 9.86
N THR A 64 11.60 -5.37 9.81
CA THR A 64 10.93 -5.77 8.56
C THR A 64 10.58 -4.54 7.71
N ALA A 65 10.01 -3.48 8.30
CA ALA A 65 9.68 -2.25 7.58
C ALA A 65 10.91 -1.62 6.92
N ARG A 66 12.04 -1.55 7.65
CA ARG A 66 13.32 -1.05 7.13
C ARG A 66 13.88 -1.93 6.02
N LEU A 67 13.89 -3.24 6.20
CA LEU A 67 14.35 -4.17 5.17
C LEU A 67 13.56 -4.00 3.86
N LEU A 68 12.24 -3.88 3.95
CA LEU A 68 11.37 -3.66 2.80
C LEU A 68 11.66 -2.31 2.13
N SER A 69 11.78 -1.24 2.93
CA SER A 69 12.13 0.10 2.46
C SER A 69 13.46 0.10 1.70
N ASP A 70 14.50 -0.46 2.30
CA ASP A 70 15.85 -0.46 1.72
C ASP A 70 15.95 -1.38 0.49
N THR A 71 15.25 -2.52 0.49
CA THR A 71 15.29 -3.48 -0.62
C THR A 71 14.54 -2.99 -1.85
N TRP A 72 13.40 -2.35 -1.66
CA TRP A 72 12.49 -1.97 -2.73
C TRP A 72 12.48 -0.48 -3.04
N GLY A 73 13.28 0.33 -2.32
CA GLY A 73 13.35 1.78 -2.49
C GLY A 73 12.02 2.48 -2.20
N VAL A 74 11.28 1.99 -1.21
CA VAL A 74 9.98 2.53 -0.79
C VAL A 74 10.17 3.38 0.46
N SER A 75 9.68 4.61 0.45
CA SER A 75 9.81 5.52 1.59
C SER A 75 8.91 5.10 2.75
N LEU A 76 9.49 5.04 3.95
CA LEU A 76 8.74 4.81 5.18
C LEU A 76 8.39 6.18 5.80
N PRO A 77 7.09 6.50 6.02
CA PRO A 77 6.72 7.76 6.63
C PRO A 77 7.36 7.94 8.01
N PRO A 78 7.92 9.14 8.32
CA PRO A 78 8.64 9.37 9.57
C PRO A 78 7.82 9.10 10.83
N SER A 79 6.50 9.33 10.79
CA SER A 79 5.60 9.08 11.91
C SER A 79 5.63 7.63 12.36
N ILE A 80 5.36 6.70 11.45
CA ILE A 80 5.34 5.26 11.75
C ILE A 80 6.75 4.72 11.97
N GLU A 81 7.76 5.26 11.27
CA GLU A 81 9.15 4.86 11.46
C GLU A 81 9.62 5.09 12.92
N VAL A 82 9.33 6.27 13.47
CA VAL A 82 9.69 6.60 14.86
C VAL A 82 8.99 5.67 15.83
N GLU A 83 7.68 5.47 15.68
CA GLU A 83 6.89 4.63 16.57
C GLU A 83 7.36 3.16 16.58
N LEU A 84 7.56 2.57 15.42
CA LEU A 84 8.04 1.19 15.32
C LEU A 84 9.44 1.02 15.89
N ARG A 85 10.33 1.99 15.65
CA ARG A 85 11.70 1.98 16.21
C ARG A 85 11.70 2.06 17.73
N GLU A 86 10.84 2.88 18.33
CA GLU A 86 10.68 2.96 19.78
C GLU A 86 10.14 1.66 20.36
N CYS A 87 9.20 1.01 19.68
CA CYS A 87 8.69 -0.29 20.10
C CYS A 87 9.77 -1.36 20.06
N GLU A 88 10.60 -1.40 19.02
CA GLU A 88 11.73 -2.33 18.92
C GLU A 88 12.75 -2.10 20.02
N ALA A 89 13.14 -0.83 20.27
CA ALA A 89 14.09 -0.48 21.33
C ALA A 89 13.62 -0.88 22.74
N THR A 90 12.31 -0.99 22.96
CA THR A 90 11.69 -1.41 24.22
C THR A 90 11.21 -2.86 24.22
N CYS A 91 11.50 -3.63 23.16
CA CYS A 91 11.03 -5.01 22.95
C CYS A 91 9.49 -5.14 23.10
N ASN A 92 8.74 -4.13 22.71
CA ASN A 92 7.29 -4.10 22.81
C ASN A 92 6.64 -4.49 21.49
N HIS A 93 6.71 -5.79 21.14
CA HIS A 93 6.20 -6.31 19.88
C HIS A 93 4.68 -6.18 19.72
N ASP A 94 3.93 -6.29 20.82
CA ASP A 94 2.45 -6.14 20.75
C ASP A 94 2.05 -4.71 20.41
N ARG A 95 2.77 -3.72 20.96
CA ARG A 95 2.56 -2.31 20.60
C ARG A 95 2.98 -2.04 19.17
N ALA A 96 4.12 -2.55 18.72
CA ALA A 96 4.57 -2.40 17.33
C ALA A 96 3.54 -2.92 16.33
N ARG A 97 3.01 -4.12 16.61
CA ARG A 97 1.95 -4.73 15.79
C ARG A 97 0.68 -3.88 15.78
N SER A 98 0.21 -3.42 16.93
CA SER A 98 -1.00 -2.59 17.01
C SER A 98 -0.83 -1.28 16.25
N GLN A 99 0.29 -0.58 16.41
CA GLN A 99 0.58 0.67 15.71
C GLN A 99 0.69 0.47 14.19
N GLY A 100 1.38 -0.59 13.77
CA GLY A 100 1.50 -0.91 12.35
C GLY A 100 0.18 -1.31 11.70
N GLU A 101 -0.69 -2.05 12.41
CA GLU A 101 -2.04 -2.34 11.95
C GLU A 101 -2.90 -1.07 11.85
N ASP A 102 -2.85 -0.18 12.86
CA ASP A 102 -3.57 1.08 12.85
C ASP A 102 -3.16 1.92 11.64
N PHE A 103 -1.87 2.10 11.46
CA PHE A 103 -1.31 2.80 10.30
C PHE A 103 -1.74 2.16 8.97
N THR A 104 -1.65 0.84 8.84
CA THR A 104 -2.02 0.14 7.60
C THR A 104 -3.51 0.30 7.29
N VAL A 105 -4.37 0.23 8.31
CA VAL A 105 -5.83 0.45 8.13
C VAL A 105 -6.12 1.88 7.69
N ASP A 106 -5.50 2.89 8.31
CA ASP A 106 -5.68 4.30 7.95
C ASP A 106 -5.23 4.55 6.50
N MET A 107 -4.06 4.05 6.13
CA MET A 107 -3.53 4.10 4.77
C MET A 107 -4.47 3.44 3.76
N CYS A 108 -5.01 2.26 4.07
CA CYS A 108 -5.96 1.56 3.19
C CYS A 108 -7.25 2.36 2.98
N VAL A 109 -7.78 2.97 4.04
CA VAL A 109 -8.98 3.84 3.94
C VAL A 109 -8.70 5.00 2.99
N GLU A 110 -7.55 5.65 3.13
CA GLU A 110 -7.16 6.76 2.26
C GLU A 110 -6.98 6.32 0.80
N LEU A 111 -6.28 5.21 0.54
CA LEU A 111 -6.10 4.64 -0.80
C LEU A 111 -7.44 4.29 -1.47
N LEU A 112 -8.40 3.72 -0.72
CA LEU A 112 -9.73 3.39 -1.22
C LEU A 112 -10.60 4.62 -1.51
N SER A 113 -10.32 5.75 -0.85
CA SER A 113 -11.06 7.01 -1.01
C SER A 113 -10.61 7.86 -2.19
N LEU A 114 -9.47 7.54 -2.83
CA LEU A 114 -8.96 8.30 -3.97
C LEU A 114 -9.92 8.23 -5.17
N GLU A 115 -10.33 9.38 -5.71
CA GLU A 115 -11.37 9.49 -6.76
C GLU A 115 -11.09 8.67 -8.01
N GLU A 116 -9.83 8.59 -8.45
CA GLU A 116 -9.45 7.86 -9.67
C GLU A 116 -8.91 6.45 -9.38
N SER A 117 -9.01 5.99 -8.14
CA SER A 117 -8.60 4.66 -7.70
C SER A 117 -9.51 3.57 -8.28
N SER A 118 -8.98 2.35 -8.31
CA SER A 118 -9.75 1.15 -8.65
C SER A 118 -10.73 0.72 -7.54
N HIS A 119 -10.71 1.39 -6.38
CA HIS A 119 -11.40 0.98 -5.14
C HIS A 119 -11.09 -0.47 -4.72
N ALA A 120 -9.88 -0.93 -5.07
CA ALA A 120 -9.36 -2.25 -4.76
C ALA A 120 -7.96 -2.13 -4.15
N LEU A 121 -7.56 -3.11 -3.36
CA LEU A 121 -6.24 -3.22 -2.75
C LEU A 121 -5.63 -4.58 -3.07
N HIS A 122 -4.32 -4.62 -3.26
CA HIS A 122 -3.56 -5.86 -3.36
C HIS A 122 -2.64 -6.00 -2.15
N PHE A 123 -2.87 -7.02 -1.32
CA PHE A 123 -2.02 -7.28 -0.16
C PHE A 123 -0.86 -8.21 -0.54
N PHE A 124 0.35 -7.75 -0.28
CA PHE A 124 1.53 -8.60 -0.29
C PHE A 124 1.66 -9.27 1.08
N VAL A 125 1.79 -10.59 1.10
CA VAL A 125 1.86 -11.39 2.32
C VAL A 125 3.06 -12.33 2.23
N TYR A 126 3.90 -12.39 3.27
CA TYR A 126 4.95 -13.39 3.38
C TYR A 126 4.44 -14.61 4.16
N ASP A 127 4.27 -14.46 5.49
CA ASP A 127 3.87 -15.56 6.38
C ASP A 127 2.75 -15.16 7.37
N ALA A 128 2.10 -14.02 7.14
CA ALA A 128 1.20 -13.41 8.12
C ALA A 128 -0.23 -13.21 7.56
N GLU A 129 -0.85 -14.29 7.10
CA GLU A 129 -2.23 -14.27 6.60
C GLU A 129 -3.22 -13.71 7.63
N TRP A 130 -2.98 -13.98 8.92
CA TRP A 130 -3.80 -13.51 10.01
C TRP A 130 -3.77 -11.98 10.18
N GLU A 131 -2.66 -11.30 9.85
CA GLU A 131 -2.55 -9.84 9.87
C GLU A 131 -3.48 -9.21 8.84
N VAL A 132 -3.47 -9.74 7.62
CA VAL A 132 -4.37 -9.27 6.55
C VAL A 132 -5.82 -9.50 6.94
N THR A 133 -6.15 -10.65 7.53
CA THR A 133 -7.51 -10.94 8.01
C THR A 133 -7.98 -9.89 9.01
N ARG A 134 -7.16 -9.52 10.00
CA ARG A 134 -7.48 -8.48 10.98
C ARG A 134 -7.65 -7.11 10.35
N ILE A 135 -6.77 -6.74 9.41
CA ILE A 135 -6.89 -5.48 8.66
C ILE A 135 -8.19 -5.44 7.88
N LEU A 136 -8.56 -6.51 7.16
CA LEU A 136 -9.81 -6.58 6.40
C LEU A 136 -11.04 -6.47 7.31
N GLU A 137 -11.04 -7.11 8.48
CA GLU A 137 -12.12 -6.97 9.47
C GLU A 137 -12.26 -5.51 9.95
N ARG A 138 -11.14 -4.85 10.21
CA ARG A 138 -11.13 -3.45 10.65
C ARG A 138 -11.60 -2.50 9.55
N LEU A 139 -11.22 -2.73 8.31
CA LEU A 139 -11.69 -1.98 7.14
C LEU A 139 -13.21 -2.12 6.96
N ARG A 140 -13.77 -3.33 7.15
CA ARG A 140 -15.21 -3.56 7.13
C ARG A 140 -15.94 -2.83 8.27
N LYS A 141 -15.38 -2.87 9.49
CA LYS A 141 -15.93 -2.14 10.65
C LYS A 141 -15.95 -0.62 10.43
N ARG A 142 -14.98 -0.09 9.66
CA ARG A 142 -14.94 1.33 9.26
C ARG A 142 -15.81 1.65 8.05
N GLY A 143 -16.48 0.67 7.45
CA GLY A 143 -17.29 0.84 6.24
C GLY A 143 -16.50 1.09 4.96
N ALA A 144 -15.17 0.89 4.98
CA ALA A 144 -14.30 1.05 3.83
C ALA A 144 -14.36 -0.15 2.85
N LEU A 145 -14.83 -1.30 3.31
CA LEU A 145 -15.09 -2.48 2.50
C LEU A 145 -16.51 -3.00 2.74
N PRO A 146 -17.13 -3.66 1.75
CA PRO A 146 -18.43 -4.28 1.92
C PRO A 146 -18.39 -5.36 3.00
N GLN A 147 -19.51 -5.54 3.69
CA GLN A 147 -19.67 -6.66 4.62
C GLN A 147 -19.67 -7.98 3.85
N LEU A 148 -19.17 -9.04 4.48
CA LEU A 148 -19.30 -10.38 3.91
C LEU A 148 -20.78 -10.76 3.96
N PRO A 149 -21.30 -11.48 2.95
CA PRO A 149 -22.63 -12.06 3.05
C PRO A 149 -22.67 -13.03 4.24
N ASP A 150 -23.79 -13.02 4.94
CA ASP A 150 -24.05 -13.98 6.01
C ASP A 150 -24.00 -15.40 5.41
N CYS A 151 -23.14 -16.26 5.96
CA CYS A 151 -23.04 -17.66 5.57
C CYS A 151 -24.09 -18.50 6.27
#